data_970f152a8ba561a34a71e0b448d740ad
#
_entry.id   970f152a8ba561a34a71e0b448d740ad
#
_cell.length_a   1.000
_cell.length_b   1.000
_cell.length_c   1.000
_cell.angle_alpha   90.00
_cell.angle_beta   90.00
_cell.angle_gamma   90.00
#
_symmetry.space_group_name_H-M   'P 1'
#
loop_
_entity.id
_entity.type
_entity.pdbx_description
1 polymer ?
#
loop_
_entity_poly.entity_id
_entity_poly.type
_entity_poly.pdbx_seq_one_letter_code
_entity_poly.pdbx_strand_id
1 'polypeptide(L)'
;MSNFGDIQQGDPVNAFFSTSDQAGAAATITSGSVIIFKDGTTSNSTSGATLTVDVNSLTGFHRVTITTSSDASFYSVGSTFSVVVAGTVDSQSVRAVIGTFSVQARTGAGGRVISQNLGLIEQAQGTTVAIGPLLDPTSGEPVTSLTPGDITARLIKGVTSSTLTVQHQPC
;
A
#
# COMPACT_ATOMS: atom_id res chain seq x y z
N MET A 1 5.32 -14.40 14.30
CA MET A 1 4.35 -13.50 13.62
C MET A 1 5.03 -13.00 12.36
N SER A 2 4.42 -13.22 11.21
CA SER A 2 4.98 -12.79 9.92
C SER A 2 4.57 -11.35 9.61
N ASN A 3 5.48 -10.57 9.00
CA ASN A 3 5.15 -9.28 8.42
C ASN A 3 4.97 -9.46 6.91
N PHE A 4 3.78 -9.14 6.40
CA PHE A 4 3.48 -9.24 4.96
C PHE A 4 3.90 -7.99 4.19
N GLY A 5 4.52 -7.02 4.89
CA GLY A 5 5.07 -5.80 4.32
C GLY A 5 4.08 -4.65 4.23
N ASP A 6 4.56 -3.63 3.56
CA ASP A 6 3.79 -2.43 3.22
C ASP A 6 3.17 -2.62 1.83
N ILE A 7 1.87 -2.45 1.75
CA ILE A 7 1.13 -2.60 0.49
C ILE A 7 0.49 -1.28 0.09
N GLN A 8 0.15 -1.14 -1.16
CA GLN A 8 -0.65 -0.02 -1.62
C GLN A 8 -2.14 -0.30 -1.42
N GLN A 9 -2.90 0.74 -1.13
CA GLN A 9 -4.35 0.61 -1.08
C GLN A 9 -4.88 0.10 -2.42
N GLY A 10 -5.66 -0.97 -2.37
CA GLY A 10 -6.19 -1.66 -3.54
C GLY A 10 -5.42 -2.91 -3.94
N ASP A 11 -4.16 -3.04 -3.53
CA ASP A 11 -3.39 -4.24 -3.81
C ASP A 11 -3.84 -5.43 -2.95
N PRO A 12 -3.80 -6.66 -3.47
CA PRO A 12 -4.13 -7.84 -2.71
C PRO A 12 -2.95 -8.26 -1.79
N VAL A 13 -3.29 -8.74 -0.59
CA VAL A 13 -2.35 -9.43 0.30
C VAL A 13 -2.59 -10.92 0.21
N ASN A 14 -1.53 -11.69 0.00
CA ASN A 14 -1.58 -13.15 0.05
C ASN A 14 -0.64 -13.65 1.15
N ALA A 15 -1.19 -14.42 2.06
CA ALA A 15 -0.47 -15.03 3.18
C ALA A 15 -0.70 -16.53 3.22
N PHE A 16 0.35 -17.28 3.48
CA PHE A 16 0.28 -18.72 3.65
C PHE A 16 0.57 -19.10 5.09
N PHE A 17 -0.11 -20.13 5.58
CA PHE A 17 0.13 -20.69 6.91
C PHE A 17 -0.18 -22.17 6.90
N SER A 18 0.30 -22.88 7.92
CA SER A 18 0.06 -24.31 8.06
C SER A 18 -0.65 -24.61 9.38
N THR A 19 -1.40 -25.70 9.40
CA THR A 19 -2.03 -26.27 10.59
C THR A 19 -1.62 -27.72 10.78
N SER A 20 -1.49 -28.12 12.05
CA SER A 20 -1.19 -29.49 12.44
C SER A 20 -2.12 -29.94 13.57
N ASP A 21 -2.31 -31.24 13.69
CA ASP A 21 -2.96 -31.87 14.84
C ASP A 21 -2.08 -31.85 16.10
N GLN A 22 -2.56 -32.43 17.18
CA GLN A 22 -1.82 -32.52 18.45
C GLN A 22 -0.57 -33.42 18.35
N ALA A 23 -0.53 -34.33 17.39
CA ALA A 23 0.62 -35.18 17.14
C ALA A 23 1.67 -34.54 16.19
N GLY A 24 1.36 -33.36 15.67
CA GLY A 24 2.23 -32.63 14.74
C GLY A 24 2.04 -33.03 13.28
N ALA A 25 1.09 -33.90 12.94
CA ALA A 25 0.76 -34.21 11.57
C ALA A 25 -0.08 -33.09 10.93
N ALA A 26 0.12 -32.86 9.63
CA ALA A 26 -0.67 -31.84 8.91
C ALA A 26 -2.16 -32.13 9.01
N ALA A 27 -2.96 -31.11 9.37
CA ALA A 27 -4.39 -31.24 9.60
C ALA A 27 -5.17 -30.09 8.96
N THR A 28 -6.31 -30.41 8.37
CA THR A 28 -7.21 -29.45 7.72
C THR A 28 -7.92 -28.57 8.76
N ILE A 29 -8.00 -27.27 8.48
CA ILE A 29 -8.85 -26.36 9.24
C ILE A 29 -10.31 -26.43 8.74
N THR A 30 -11.26 -26.61 9.64
CA THR A 30 -12.69 -26.61 9.36
C THR A 30 -13.36 -25.39 9.99
N SER A 31 -14.50 -24.96 9.45
CA SER A 31 -15.22 -23.75 9.90
C SER A 31 -14.28 -22.52 10.00
N GLY A 32 -13.30 -22.47 9.10
CA GLY A 32 -12.27 -21.42 9.10
C GLY A 32 -12.84 -20.05 8.73
N SER A 33 -12.39 -19.01 9.42
CA SER A 33 -12.71 -17.60 9.15
C SER A 33 -11.47 -16.72 9.28
N VAL A 34 -11.49 -15.60 8.59
CA VAL A 34 -10.44 -14.58 8.65
C VAL A 34 -11.04 -13.29 9.17
N ILE A 35 -10.40 -12.69 10.15
CA ILE A 35 -10.79 -11.41 10.75
C ILE A 35 -9.57 -10.50 10.72
N ILE A 36 -9.77 -9.28 10.22
CA ILE A 36 -8.72 -8.27 10.14
C ILE A 36 -8.97 -7.23 11.22
N PHE A 37 -7.98 -6.97 12.06
CA PHE A 37 -8.03 -5.91 13.09
C PHE A 37 -7.18 -4.74 12.65
N LYS A 38 -7.68 -3.50 12.87
CA LYS A 38 -7.05 -2.26 12.46
C LYS A 38 -6.37 -1.56 13.65
N ASP A 39 -5.14 -1.09 13.43
CA ASP A 39 -4.37 -0.21 14.33
C ASP A 39 -4.30 -0.70 15.79
N GLY A 40 -4.29 -2.02 16.02
CA GLY A 40 -4.28 -2.60 17.37
C GLY A 40 -5.54 -2.34 18.19
N THR A 41 -6.61 -1.89 17.56
CA THR A 41 -7.90 -1.63 18.22
C THR A 41 -8.86 -2.81 18.11
N THR A 42 -10.06 -2.67 18.64
CA THR A 42 -11.16 -3.64 18.46
C THR A 42 -11.89 -3.48 17.13
N SER A 43 -11.56 -2.44 16.35
CA SER A 43 -12.10 -2.25 15.01
C SER A 43 -11.65 -3.39 14.10
N ASN A 44 -12.59 -4.09 13.51
CA ASN A 44 -12.29 -5.25 12.67
C ASN A 44 -13.24 -5.34 11.47
N SER A 45 -12.80 -6.10 10.46
CA SER A 45 -13.58 -6.37 9.25
C SER A 45 -13.24 -7.76 8.73
N THR A 46 -14.19 -8.37 8.03
CA THR A 46 -14.02 -9.56 7.21
C THR A 46 -14.09 -9.24 5.72
N SER A 47 -14.32 -7.97 5.37
CA SER A 47 -14.48 -7.52 3.99
C SER A 47 -13.21 -7.79 3.17
N GLY A 48 -13.37 -8.41 2.02
CA GLY A 48 -12.28 -8.77 1.13
C GLY A 48 -11.39 -9.92 1.59
N ALA A 49 -11.60 -10.46 2.80
CA ALA A 49 -10.81 -11.56 3.34
C ALA A 49 -11.39 -12.91 2.91
N THR A 50 -10.55 -13.78 2.36
CA THR A 50 -10.91 -15.13 1.91
C THR A 50 -9.90 -16.14 2.43
N LEU A 51 -10.37 -17.26 2.98
CA LEU A 51 -9.55 -18.40 3.36
C LEU A 51 -9.68 -19.51 2.30
N THR A 52 -8.56 -19.92 1.73
CA THR A 52 -8.46 -21.13 0.91
C THR A 52 -7.84 -22.23 1.74
N VAL A 53 -8.60 -23.27 1.97
CA VAL A 53 -8.19 -24.44 2.78
C VAL A 53 -7.51 -25.47 1.87
N ASP A 54 -6.44 -26.10 2.35
CA ASP A 54 -5.70 -27.18 1.69
C ASP A 54 -5.33 -26.85 0.23
N VAL A 55 -4.58 -25.76 0.07
CA VAL A 55 -4.13 -25.27 -1.23
C VAL A 55 -3.45 -26.38 -2.04
N ASN A 56 -3.85 -26.54 -3.30
CA ASN A 56 -3.37 -27.61 -4.18
C ASN A 56 -3.56 -29.04 -3.59
N SER A 57 -4.61 -29.24 -2.80
CA SER A 57 -4.88 -30.52 -2.10
C SER A 57 -3.79 -30.93 -1.10
N LEU A 58 -3.00 -29.96 -0.63
CA LEU A 58 -2.00 -30.17 0.41
C LEU A 58 -2.66 -29.99 1.79
N THR A 59 -2.96 -31.08 2.46
CA THR A 59 -3.58 -31.08 3.81
C THR A 59 -2.76 -30.20 4.75
N GLY A 60 -3.47 -29.32 5.48
CA GLY A 60 -2.86 -28.42 6.46
C GLY A 60 -2.09 -27.24 5.86
N PHE A 61 -2.11 -27.02 4.56
CA PHE A 61 -1.50 -25.85 3.90
C PHE A 61 -2.58 -24.92 3.37
N HIS A 62 -2.67 -23.73 3.94
CA HIS A 62 -3.75 -22.79 3.70
C HIS A 62 -3.25 -21.44 3.18
N ARG A 63 -4.15 -20.71 2.49
CA ARG A 63 -3.90 -19.35 2.02
C ARG A 63 -5.00 -18.40 2.48
N VAL A 64 -4.61 -17.25 2.99
CA VAL A 64 -5.48 -16.09 3.17
C VAL A 64 -5.20 -15.11 2.03
N THR A 65 -6.25 -14.66 1.37
CA THR A 65 -6.21 -13.56 0.41
C THR A 65 -7.05 -12.42 0.95
N ILE A 66 -6.50 -11.20 0.95
CA ILE A 66 -7.20 -9.99 1.39
C ILE A 66 -7.19 -9.00 0.24
N THR A 67 -8.38 -8.62 -0.25
CA THR A 67 -8.56 -7.63 -1.31
C THR A 67 -8.88 -6.29 -0.64
N THR A 68 -7.88 -5.42 -0.51
CA THR A 68 -8.02 -4.17 0.25
C THR A 68 -8.93 -3.14 -0.42
N SER A 69 -9.19 -3.27 -1.72
CA SER A 69 -10.18 -2.45 -2.45
C SER A 69 -11.63 -2.75 -2.06
N SER A 70 -11.92 -3.87 -1.40
CA SER A 70 -13.28 -4.25 -0.99
C SER A 70 -13.87 -3.33 0.07
N ASP A 71 -13.03 -2.67 0.86
CA ASP A 71 -13.41 -1.67 1.85
C ASP A 71 -12.30 -0.64 2.02
N ALA A 72 -12.24 0.32 1.11
CA ALA A 72 -11.20 1.35 1.11
C ALA A 72 -11.24 2.26 2.36
N SER A 73 -12.38 2.35 3.03
CA SER A 73 -12.50 3.15 4.27
C SER A 73 -11.89 2.42 5.47
N PHE A 74 -12.06 1.12 5.53
CA PHE A 74 -11.42 0.28 6.55
C PHE A 74 -9.92 0.15 6.28
N TYR A 75 -9.52 -0.25 5.05
CA TYR A 75 -8.13 -0.38 4.63
C TYR A 75 -7.50 0.96 4.24
N SER A 76 -7.59 1.94 5.16
CA SER A 76 -7.10 3.30 4.90
C SER A 76 -5.58 3.38 4.93
N VAL A 77 -5.06 4.30 4.14
CA VAL A 77 -3.62 4.65 4.11
C VAL A 77 -3.14 5.08 5.49
N GLY A 78 -1.95 4.65 5.86
CA GLY A 78 -1.31 4.94 7.15
C GLY A 78 -1.70 4.01 8.29
N SER A 79 -2.62 3.05 8.04
CA SER A 79 -3.07 2.09 9.04
C SER A 79 -2.29 0.78 8.97
N THR A 80 -2.18 0.11 10.13
CA THR A 80 -1.59 -1.23 10.29
C THR A 80 -2.69 -2.24 10.59
N PHE A 81 -2.57 -3.43 10.03
CA PHE A 81 -3.58 -4.47 10.13
C PHE A 81 -2.99 -5.77 10.66
N SER A 82 -3.74 -6.42 11.56
CA SER A 82 -3.41 -7.74 12.07
C SER A 82 -4.38 -8.76 11.50
N VAL A 83 -3.85 -9.84 10.94
CA VAL A 83 -4.63 -10.91 10.30
C VAL A 83 -4.80 -12.06 11.27
N VAL A 84 -6.03 -12.32 11.67
CA VAL A 84 -6.41 -13.40 12.58
C VAL A 84 -7.16 -14.47 11.81
N VAL A 85 -6.72 -15.70 11.95
CA VAL A 85 -7.45 -16.89 11.48
C VAL A 85 -8.06 -17.60 12.69
N ALA A 86 -9.32 -17.97 12.57
CA ALA A 86 -10.04 -18.75 13.54
C ALA A 86 -10.71 -19.96 12.87
N GLY A 87 -10.84 -21.07 13.56
CA GLY A 87 -11.48 -22.28 13.03
C GLY A 87 -11.32 -23.45 13.98
N THR A 88 -11.52 -24.66 13.45
CA THR A 88 -11.34 -25.90 14.19
C THR A 88 -10.31 -26.78 13.49
N VAL A 89 -9.31 -27.25 14.21
CA VAL A 89 -8.28 -28.19 13.73
C VAL A 89 -8.29 -29.36 14.70
N ASP A 90 -8.41 -30.58 14.21
CA ASP A 90 -8.47 -31.81 15.05
C ASP A 90 -9.45 -31.68 16.22
N SER A 91 -10.68 -31.22 15.96
CA SER A 91 -11.73 -30.98 16.95
C SER A 91 -11.40 -29.89 17.99
N GLN A 92 -10.27 -29.21 17.89
CA GLN A 92 -9.86 -28.12 18.77
C GLN A 92 -10.16 -26.77 18.14
N SER A 93 -10.77 -25.86 18.90
CA SER A 93 -10.95 -24.49 18.48
C SER A 93 -9.61 -23.77 18.49
N VAL A 94 -9.20 -23.22 17.33
CA VAL A 94 -7.96 -22.50 17.18
C VAL A 94 -8.21 -21.04 16.79
N ARG A 95 -7.36 -20.15 17.30
CA ARG A 95 -7.32 -18.75 16.89
C ARG A 95 -5.88 -18.26 16.92
N ALA A 96 -5.41 -17.76 15.79
CA ALA A 96 -4.02 -17.33 15.69
C ALA A 96 -3.91 -16.05 14.87
N VAL A 97 -3.00 -15.15 15.28
CA VAL A 97 -2.53 -14.07 14.44
C VAL A 97 -1.47 -14.63 13.50
N ILE A 98 -1.76 -14.68 12.21
CA ILE A 98 -0.83 -15.23 11.22
C ILE A 98 0.17 -14.19 10.72
N GLY A 99 -0.16 -12.90 10.81
CA GLY A 99 0.77 -11.83 10.45
C GLY A 99 0.12 -10.46 10.47
N THR A 100 0.92 -9.48 10.07
CA THR A 100 0.54 -8.07 9.98
C THR A 100 0.93 -7.49 8.63
N PHE A 101 0.24 -6.43 8.21
CA PHE A 101 0.61 -5.60 7.05
C PHE A 101 0.24 -4.15 7.32
N SER A 102 0.82 -3.22 6.57
CA SER A 102 0.41 -1.81 6.58
C SER A 102 -0.03 -1.38 5.18
N VAL A 103 -0.95 -0.41 5.14
CA VAL A 103 -1.38 0.21 3.89
C VAL A 103 -0.71 1.57 3.77
N GLN A 104 0.09 1.73 2.73
CA GLN A 104 0.82 2.95 2.46
C GLN A 104 0.18 3.74 1.30
N ALA A 105 0.38 5.06 1.30
CA ALA A 105 0.10 5.84 0.12
C ALA A 105 0.98 5.34 -1.03
N ARG A 106 0.43 5.32 -2.24
CA ARG A 106 1.22 5.08 -3.43
C ARG A 106 2.30 6.17 -3.52
N THR A 107 3.51 5.86 -3.04
CA THR A 107 4.68 6.69 -3.30
C THR A 107 5.16 6.41 -4.72
N GLY A 108 4.59 7.04 -5.67
CA GLY A 108 4.98 6.85 -7.06
C GLY A 108 4.05 7.56 -8.01
N ALA A 109 2.88 7.91 -7.51
CA ALA A 109 1.85 8.51 -8.31
C ALA A 109 1.36 9.85 -7.77
N GLY A 110 1.69 10.21 -6.56
CA GLY A 110 1.38 11.52 -6.01
C GLY A 110 2.67 12.29 -5.79
N GLY A 111 2.99 13.17 -6.71
CA GLY A 111 3.92 14.26 -6.46
C GLY A 111 5.27 13.85 -5.87
N ARG A 112 6.09 13.17 -6.62
CA ARG A 112 7.51 13.17 -6.31
C ARG A 112 7.97 14.62 -6.31
N VAL A 113 8.13 15.20 -5.13
CA VAL A 113 8.92 16.43 -5.01
C VAL A 113 10.33 16.05 -5.44
N ILE A 114 10.66 16.30 -6.69
CA ILE A 114 12.03 16.20 -7.14
C ILE A 114 12.74 17.40 -6.53
N SER A 115 13.32 17.20 -5.37
CA SER A 115 14.24 18.14 -4.78
C SER A 115 15.52 18.09 -5.63
N GLN A 116 15.58 18.91 -6.65
CA GLN A 116 16.84 19.20 -7.33
C GLN A 116 17.57 20.27 -6.52
N ASN A 117 18.81 19.99 -6.17
CA ASN A 117 19.70 21.01 -5.67
C ASN A 117 20.08 21.91 -6.87
N LEU A 118 19.42 23.05 -6.98
CA LEU A 118 19.56 23.97 -8.11
C LEU A 118 20.87 24.75 -8.10
N GLY A 119 21.75 24.48 -7.13
CA GLY A 119 22.96 25.27 -6.97
C GLY A 119 22.68 26.69 -6.46
N LEU A 120 23.65 27.57 -6.60
CA LEU A 120 23.51 28.99 -6.28
C LEU A 120 22.75 29.70 -7.41
N ILE A 121 21.58 30.25 -7.08
CA ILE A 121 20.88 31.19 -7.97
C ILE A 121 21.46 32.58 -7.70
N GLU A 122 22.23 33.08 -8.63
CA GLU A 122 22.79 34.45 -8.54
C GLU A 122 21.71 35.51 -8.78
N GLN A 123 21.73 36.55 -7.98
CA GLN A 123 20.81 37.68 -8.14
C GLN A 123 21.04 38.35 -9.52
N ALA A 124 19.97 38.70 -10.22
CA ALA A 124 19.95 39.34 -11.50
C ALA A 124 20.42 38.48 -12.72
N GLN A 125 20.67 37.23 -12.53
CA GLN A 125 20.88 36.27 -13.63
C GLN A 125 19.59 35.47 -13.90
N GLY A 126 19.25 35.32 -15.19
CA GLY A 126 18.20 34.43 -15.61
C GLY A 126 18.65 32.98 -15.39
N THR A 127 17.95 32.22 -14.55
CA THR A 127 18.24 30.80 -14.31
C THR A 127 17.13 29.97 -14.90
N THR A 128 17.47 29.05 -15.78
CA THR A 128 16.54 28.05 -16.30
C THR A 128 16.68 26.77 -15.50
N VAL A 129 15.59 26.32 -14.97
CA VAL A 129 15.52 25.04 -14.22
C VAL A 129 14.75 24.06 -15.09
N ALA A 130 15.41 22.98 -15.50
CA ALA A 130 14.75 21.87 -16.14
C ALA A 130 14.14 20.93 -15.08
N ILE A 131 12.84 20.76 -15.15
CA ILE A 131 12.13 19.75 -14.33
C ILE A 131 11.97 18.53 -15.23
N GLY A 132 12.36 17.35 -14.74
CA GLY A 132 12.22 16.10 -15.48
C GLY A 132 10.74 15.77 -15.78
N PRO A 133 10.49 14.70 -16.52
CA PRO A 133 9.13 14.39 -16.96
C PRO A 133 8.19 14.24 -15.75
N LEU A 134 7.05 14.92 -15.84
CA LEU A 134 5.95 14.71 -14.89
C LEU A 134 5.24 13.42 -15.28
N LEU A 135 5.07 12.53 -14.34
CA LEU A 135 4.45 11.23 -14.58
C LEU A 135 3.00 11.26 -14.11
N ASP A 136 2.12 10.62 -14.88
CA ASP A 136 0.74 10.37 -14.46
C ASP A 136 0.76 9.48 -13.20
N PRO A 137 0.09 9.91 -12.12
CA PRO A 137 0.12 9.18 -10.86
C PRO A 137 -0.55 7.80 -10.94
N THR A 138 -1.39 7.55 -11.88
CA THR A 138 -2.11 6.29 -12.00
C THR A 138 -1.39 5.29 -12.89
N SER A 139 -0.86 5.76 -14.02
CA SER A 139 -0.20 4.91 -15.03
C SER A 139 1.32 4.85 -14.89
N GLY A 140 1.94 5.87 -14.28
CA GLY A 140 3.40 6.02 -14.24
C GLY A 140 4.00 6.51 -15.56
N GLU A 141 3.19 6.76 -16.58
CA GLU A 141 3.62 7.23 -17.89
C GLU A 141 3.86 8.75 -17.90
N PRO A 142 4.73 9.27 -18.76
CA PRO A 142 4.91 10.70 -18.90
C PRO A 142 3.63 11.41 -19.32
N VAL A 143 3.27 12.49 -18.63
CA VAL A 143 2.15 13.34 -19.02
C VAL A 143 2.59 14.23 -20.20
N THR A 144 2.07 13.95 -21.37
CA THR A 144 2.46 14.63 -22.62
C THR A 144 1.57 15.82 -22.99
N SER A 145 0.44 15.99 -22.32
CA SER A 145 -0.58 17.01 -22.64
C SER A 145 -0.56 18.24 -21.74
N LEU A 146 0.49 18.41 -20.91
CA LEU A 146 0.60 19.57 -20.02
C LEU A 146 0.87 20.85 -20.82
N THR A 147 0.12 21.89 -20.49
CA THR A 147 0.38 23.26 -20.94
C THR A 147 1.01 24.09 -19.82
N PRO A 148 1.64 25.23 -20.12
CA PRO A 148 2.18 26.10 -19.07
C PRO A 148 1.16 26.55 -18.02
N GLY A 149 -0.14 26.58 -18.36
CA GLY A 149 -1.22 26.91 -17.43
C GLY A 149 -1.53 25.82 -16.41
N ASP A 150 -1.14 24.58 -16.69
CA ASP A 150 -1.37 23.43 -15.79
C ASP A 150 -0.29 23.32 -14.70
N ILE A 151 0.78 24.11 -14.84
CA ILE A 151 1.94 24.06 -13.94
C ILE A 151 2.06 25.38 -13.18
N THR A 152 2.10 25.32 -11.86
CA THR A 152 2.40 26.49 -11.03
C THR A 152 3.76 26.31 -10.37
N ALA A 153 4.70 27.18 -10.71
CA ALA A 153 6.00 27.25 -10.05
C ALA A 153 6.04 28.46 -9.11
N ARG A 154 6.59 28.29 -7.92
CA ARG A 154 6.75 29.37 -6.93
C ARG A 154 8.16 29.38 -6.38
N LEU A 155 8.77 30.56 -6.32
CA LEU A 155 9.99 30.81 -5.58
C LEU A 155 9.62 31.24 -4.16
N ILE A 156 10.14 30.56 -3.15
CA ILE A 156 9.92 30.90 -1.74
C ILE A 156 11.23 31.35 -1.16
N LYS A 157 11.25 32.60 -0.66
CA LYS A 157 12.37 33.17 0.09
C LYS A 157 11.88 33.54 1.50
N GLY A 158 12.24 32.77 2.49
CA GLY A 158 11.72 32.96 3.84
C GLY A 158 10.19 32.77 3.88
N VAL A 159 9.46 33.81 4.32
CA VAL A 159 7.98 33.80 4.36
C VAL A 159 7.33 34.39 3.11
N THR A 160 8.12 34.90 2.17
CA THR A 160 7.61 35.50 0.91
C THR A 160 7.68 34.49 -0.22
N SER A 161 6.62 34.42 -1.03
CA SER A 161 6.59 33.61 -2.24
C SER A 161 6.33 34.47 -3.47
N SER A 162 6.96 34.14 -4.59
CA SER A 162 6.71 34.74 -5.89
C SER A 162 6.37 33.65 -6.89
N THR A 163 5.36 33.90 -7.73
CA THR A 163 5.01 33.00 -8.84
C THR A 163 6.02 33.18 -9.96
N LEU A 164 6.53 32.08 -10.47
CA LEU A 164 7.46 32.05 -11.59
C LEU A 164 6.70 31.78 -12.89
N THR A 165 7.23 32.32 -14.01
CA THR A 165 6.71 31.96 -15.32
C THR A 165 7.19 30.58 -15.71
N VAL A 166 6.24 29.70 -16.06
CA VAL A 166 6.52 28.36 -16.57
C VAL A 166 6.44 28.39 -18.09
N GLN A 167 7.44 27.85 -18.76
CA GLN A 167 7.45 27.64 -20.20
C GLN A 167 7.55 26.15 -20.50
N HIS A 168 6.76 25.69 -21.45
CA HIS A 168 6.82 24.34 -21.99
C HIS A 168 7.72 24.37 -23.22
N GLN A 169 8.77 23.58 -23.23
CA GLN A 169 9.58 23.35 -24.41
C GLN A 169 9.14 22.03 -25.04
N PRO A 170 8.52 22.03 -26.22
CA PRO A 170 8.16 20.78 -26.89
C PRO A 170 9.44 20.00 -27.24
N CYS A 171 9.36 18.68 -27.09
CA CYS A 171 10.41 17.75 -27.51
C CYS A 171 10.47 17.66 -29.04
#